data_04b50f684ae824cb70b6834926897c65
#
_entry.id   04b50f684ae824cb70b6834926897c65
#
_cell.length_a   1.000
_cell.length_b   1.000
_cell.length_c   1.000
_cell.angle_alpha   90.00
_cell.angle_beta   90.00
_cell.angle_gamma   90.00
#
_symmetry.space_group_name_H-M   'P 1'
#
loop_
_entity.id
_entity.type
_entity.pdbx_description
1 polymer ?
#
loop_
_entity_poly.entity_id
_entity_poly.type
_entity_poly.pdbx_seq_one_letter_code
_entity_poly.pdbx_strand_id
1 'polypeptide(L)'
;MFPFSGRGLGCLRLCLLRVWAGEATGRWACGTCQSRLYGSGGSQPEVSRSDPARGTLKEWALLSQKLHVQTIGGKVICLGTIYGNIDIHASDKSTVTVDKLQGSSVNISTEDGLLKVKYLYTESSFLSSAAGDITLGSVHGNITLRSKMGNITVDSSSGCLNALAQQGAIDVYVSQLGKVELKVHKGSILVKVASSLQAYLQLSGKEIDVNSDVHVEEMNEAHRDDGVIITGFLNQTSEHEKWIKADAPKGTIRFRSQSWFQSLKLQD
;
A
#
# COMPACT_ATOMS: atom_id res chain seq x y z
N MET A 1 12.25 27.63 -49.91
CA MET A 1 11.09 26.84 -49.61
C MET A 1 11.57 25.50 -49.03
N PHE A 2 11.82 25.43 -47.73
CA PHE A 2 12.29 24.22 -47.05
C PHE A 2 11.30 23.83 -45.97
N PRO A 3 10.93 22.56 -45.84
CA PRO A 3 10.13 22.12 -44.72
C PRO A 3 11.03 21.74 -43.55
N PHE A 4 10.80 22.34 -42.42
CA PHE A 4 11.36 21.97 -41.14
C PHE A 4 10.73 20.64 -40.66
N SER A 5 11.56 19.61 -40.59
CA SER A 5 11.26 18.36 -39.90
C SER A 5 11.74 18.48 -38.45
N GLY A 6 10.84 18.77 -37.55
CA GLY A 6 11.11 18.73 -36.12
C GLY A 6 11.08 17.28 -35.60
N ARG A 7 12.23 16.70 -35.35
CA ARG A 7 12.37 15.44 -34.57
C ARG A 7 12.37 15.80 -33.10
N GLY A 8 11.28 15.49 -32.43
CA GLY A 8 11.23 15.51 -30.98
C GLY A 8 12.12 14.42 -30.39
N LEU A 9 13.20 14.82 -29.75
CA LEU A 9 14.04 13.98 -28.93
C LEU A 9 13.27 13.63 -27.65
N GLY A 10 12.67 12.45 -27.62
CA GLY A 10 12.16 11.82 -26.41
C GLY A 10 13.34 11.40 -25.53
N CYS A 11 13.58 12.14 -24.45
CA CYS A 11 14.54 11.75 -23.43
C CYS A 11 14.02 10.51 -22.70
N LEU A 12 14.53 9.34 -23.07
CA LEU A 12 14.39 8.10 -22.31
C LEU A 12 15.20 8.23 -21.01
N ARG A 13 14.52 8.35 -19.88
CA ARG A 13 15.13 8.26 -18.55
C ARG A 13 14.99 6.83 -18.04
N LEU A 14 16.11 6.15 -17.85
CA LEU A 14 16.21 4.81 -17.27
C LEU A 14 16.17 4.89 -15.73
N CYS A 15 15.34 4.05 -15.13
CA CYS A 15 15.34 3.83 -13.68
C CYS A 15 16.25 2.65 -13.32
N LEU A 16 17.10 2.81 -12.33
CA LEU A 16 17.95 1.75 -11.81
C LEU A 16 17.20 0.97 -10.72
N LEU A 17 16.80 -0.25 -11.02
CA LEU A 17 16.38 -1.23 -10.05
C LEU A 17 17.63 -1.85 -9.40
N ARG A 18 17.83 -1.64 -8.11
CA ARG A 18 18.83 -2.41 -7.35
C ARG A 18 18.15 -3.60 -6.71
N VAL A 19 18.46 -4.79 -7.19
CA VAL A 19 18.20 -6.04 -6.51
C VAL A 19 19.45 -6.39 -5.69
N TRP A 20 19.35 -6.31 -4.38
CA TRP A 20 20.44 -6.69 -3.48
C TRP A 20 20.20 -8.12 -2.99
N ALA A 21 21.04 -9.05 -3.41
CA ALA A 21 21.11 -10.39 -2.83
C ALA A 21 22.01 -10.31 -1.60
N GLY A 22 21.44 -10.58 -0.41
CA GLY A 22 22.19 -10.61 0.84
C GLY A 22 23.18 -11.79 0.83
N GLU A 23 24.44 -11.54 1.21
CA GLU A 23 25.43 -12.59 1.46
C GLU A 23 24.98 -13.47 2.63
N ALA A 24 24.68 -14.73 2.33
CA ALA A 24 24.65 -15.76 3.34
C ALA A 24 26.08 -16.29 3.51
N THR A 25 26.72 -16.00 4.64
CA THR A 25 27.94 -16.67 5.06
C THR A 25 27.62 -18.12 5.39
N GLY A 26 27.90 -19.02 4.46
CA GLY A 26 27.76 -20.46 4.64
C GLY A 26 27.97 -21.19 3.32
N ARG A 27 29.05 -21.93 3.23
CA ARG A 27 29.44 -22.74 2.07
C ARG A 27 28.27 -23.53 1.46
N TRP A 28 28.30 -23.64 0.12
CA TRP A 28 27.64 -24.54 -0.83
C TRP A 28 26.47 -23.94 -1.62
N ALA A 29 26.72 -24.03 -2.94
CA ALA A 29 25.82 -23.99 -4.07
C ALA A 29 25.29 -22.61 -4.52
N CYS A 30 25.88 -22.19 -5.59
CA CYS A 30 25.42 -21.27 -6.61
C CYS A 30 23.91 -21.43 -6.91
N GLY A 31 23.09 -20.63 -6.26
CA GLY A 31 21.73 -20.33 -6.70
C GLY A 31 21.76 -19.00 -7.44
N THR A 32 21.82 -19.04 -8.76
CA THR A 32 21.70 -17.86 -9.61
C THR A 32 20.39 -17.15 -9.30
N CYS A 33 20.45 -16.00 -8.66
CA CYS A 33 19.34 -15.08 -8.54
C CYS A 33 19.00 -14.59 -9.97
N GLN A 34 18.04 -15.23 -10.62
CA GLN A 34 17.53 -14.80 -11.92
C GLN A 34 16.43 -13.77 -11.69
N SER A 35 16.79 -12.49 -11.67
CA SER A 35 15.83 -11.43 -11.86
C SER A 35 15.57 -11.27 -13.36
N ARG A 36 14.37 -11.60 -13.82
CA ARG A 36 13.95 -11.33 -15.19
C ARG A 36 13.12 -10.06 -15.21
N LEU A 37 13.64 -9.06 -15.93
CA LEU A 37 12.91 -7.84 -16.26
C LEU A 37 12.36 -7.98 -17.68
N TYR A 38 11.03 -7.94 -17.83
CA TYR A 38 10.37 -7.91 -19.12
C TYR A 38 9.69 -6.57 -19.33
N GLY A 39 10.15 -5.78 -20.31
CA GLY A 39 9.44 -4.62 -20.82
C GLY A 39 8.83 -4.94 -22.19
N SER A 40 7.53 -4.80 -22.36
CA SER A 40 6.89 -4.90 -23.66
C SER A 40 6.76 -3.53 -24.30
N GLY A 41 7.63 -3.22 -25.25
CA GLY A 41 7.61 -1.98 -26.02
C GLY A 41 9.00 -1.67 -26.57
N GLY A 42 9.23 -2.09 -27.77
CA GLY A 42 10.27 -1.81 -28.77
C GLY A 42 11.57 -1.10 -28.39
N SER A 43 12.32 -1.62 -27.46
CA SER A 43 13.79 -1.51 -27.32
C SER A 43 14.20 -2.16 -25.99
N GLN A 44 15.08 -3.16 -26.09
CA GLN A 44 15.62 -3.83 -24.89
C GLN A 44 16.41 -2.80 -24.06
N PRO A 45 16.15 -2.68 -22.74
CA PRO A 45 17.05 -1.92 -21.89
C PRO A 45 18.34 -2.73 -21.71
N GLU A 46 19.46 -2.21 -22.20
CA GLU A 46 20.78 -2.73 -21.83
C GLU A 46 21.00 -2.52 -20.33
N VAL A 47 21.12 -3.62 -19.60
CA VAL A 47 21.53 -3.63 -18.21
C VAL A 47 23.05 -3.45 -18.19
N SER A 48 23.53 -2.22 -18.05
CA SER A 48 24.94 -1.97 -17.78
C SER A 48 25.27 -2.42 -16.36
N ARG A 49 26.15 -3.41 -16.24
CA ARG A 49 26.81 -3.78 -14.98
C ARG A 49 27.68 -2.60 -14.56
N SER A 50 27.31 -1.87 -13.55
CA SER A 50 28.16 -0.88 -12.91
C SER A 50 28.69 -1.43 -11.58
N ASP A 51 30.00 -1.20 -11.38
CA ASP A 51 30.83 -1.53 -10.23
C ASP A 51 30.19 -1.12 -8.87
N PRO A 52 30.34 -1.93 -7.80
CA PRO A 52 29.66 -1.73 -6.53
C PRO A 52 30.21 -0.61 -5.63
N ALA A 53 31.13 0.22 -6.09
CA ALA A 53 31.92 1.07 -5.19
C ALA A 53 31.61 2.58 -5.12
N ARG A 54 30.77 3.19 -5.93
CA ARG A 54 30.41 4.63 -5.77
C ARG A 54 29.20 5.02 -6.62
N GLY A 55 28.14 5.50 -5.97
CA GLY A 55 27.06 6.15 -6.71
C GLY A 55 26.02 6.81 -5.83
N THR A 56 26.16 8.08 -5.60
CA THR A 56 25.07 8.98 -5.20
C THR A 56 23.99 8.92 -6.26
N LEU A 57 22.81 8.41 -5.91
CA LEU A 57 21.70 8.22 -6.83
C LEU A 57 20.92 9.53 -6.97
N LYS A 58 20.90 10.10 -8.15
CA LYS A 58 20.01 11.18 -8.57
C LYS A 58 18.62 10.60 -8.83
N GLU A 59 17.56 11.39 -8.61
CA GLU A 59 16.19 11.05 -8.90
C GLU A 59 16.01 10.55 -10.34
N TRP A 60 15.46 9.34 -10.47
CA TRP A 60 15.18 8.72 -11.76
C TRP A 60 13.69 8.41 -11.85
N ALA A 61 13.10 8.63 -12.99
CA ALA A 61 11.73 8.23 -13.31
C ALA A 61 11.76 7.13 -14.37
N LEU A 62 11.18 5.97 -14.10
CA LEU A 62 10.97 4.90 -15.07
C LEU A 62 9.61 5.05 -15.73
N LEU A 63 9.60 5.26 -17.04
CA LEU A 63 8.39 5.21 -17.86
C LEU A 63 8.35 3.85 -18.55
N SER A 64 7.41 3.01 -18.16
CA SER A 64 7.19 1.71 -18.80
C SER A 64 5.69 1.46 -18.96
N GLN A 65 5.29 0.91 -20.10
CA GLN A 65 3.90 0.46 -20.27
C GLN A 65 3.57 -0.69 -19.32
N LYS A 66 4.55 -1.57 -19.08
CA LYS A 66 4.44 -2.69 -18.15
C LYS A 66 5.80 -3.00 -17.54
N LEU A 67 5.87 -3.00 -16.22
CA LEU A 67 7.02 -3.44 -15.45
C LEU A 67 6.67 -4.75 -14.74
N HIS A 68 7.45 -5.81 -14.99
CA HIS A 68 7.33 -7.07 -14.26
C HIS A 68 8.64 -7.36 -13.54
N VAL A 69 8.57 -7.60 -12.23
CA VAL A 69 9.72 -7.92 -11.38
C VAL A 69 9.41 -9.21 -10.64
N GLN A 70 10.29 -10.19 -10.78
CA GLN A 70 10.23 -11.43 -10.01
C GLN A 70 11.54 -11.62 -9.25
N THR A 71 11.47 -11.91 -7.95
CA THR A 71 12.63 -12.20 -7.11
C THR A 71 12.37 -13.38 -6.19
N ILE A 72 13.42 -14.12 -5.89
CA ILE A 72 13.43 -15.23 -4.94
C ILE A 72 14.50 -14.90 -3.90
N GLY A 73 14.04 -14.48 -2.72
CA GLY A 73 14.90 -13.95 -1.66
C GLY A 73 15.50 -12.56 -1.95
N GLY A 74 16.01 -11.91 -0.92
CA GLY A 74 16.72 -10.63 -1.05
C GLY A 74 15.84 -9.38 -0.94
N LYS A 75 16.30 -8.28 -1.55
CA LYS A 75 15.64 -6.97 -1.43
C LYS A 75 15.34 -6.37 -2.81
N VAL A 76 14.11 -5.96 -3.02
CA VAL A 76 13.70 -5.12 -4.15
C VAL A 76 13.59 -3.70 -3.65
N ILE A 77 14.43 -2.82 -4.15
CA ILE A 77 14.41 -1.41 -3.78
C ILE A 77 14.21 -0.58 -5.04
N CYS A 78 13.08 0.11 -5.11
CA CYS A 78 12.76 1.02 -6.20
C CYS A 78 12.82 2.46 -5.69
N LEU A 79 13.82 3.19 -6.14
CA LEU A 79 14.02 4.59 -5.78
C LEU A 79 13.43 5.50 -6.86
N GLY A 80 12.81 6.60 -6.43
CA GLY A 80 12.15 7.54 -7.32
C GLY A 80 10.76 7.08 -7.76
N THR A 81 10.30 7.57 -8.91
CA THR A 81 8.94 7.31 -9.39
C THR A 81 8.92 6.28 -10.51
N ILE A 82 8.08 5.26 -10.38
CA ILE A 82 7.79 4.28 -11.43
C ILE A 82 6.39 4.57 -11.99
N TYR A 83 6.31 4.71 -13.32
CA TYR A 83 5.07 4.95 -14.02
C TYR A 83 4.67 3.74 -14.87
N GLY A 84 3.37 3.45 -14.92
CA GLY A 84 2.79 2.41 -15.77
C GLY A 84 2.10 1.28 -15.01
N ASN A 85 1.92 0.16 -15.69
CA ASN A 85 1.37 -1.05 -15.08
C ASN A 85 2.50 -1.84 -14.42
N ILE A 86 2.36 -2.13 -13.13
CA ILE A 86 3.45 -2.66 -12.31
C ILE A 86 3.01 -3.99 -11.71
N ASP A 87 3.86 -5.01 -11.85
CA ASP A 87 3.65 -6.34 -11.31
C ASP A 87 4.94 -6.83 -10.64
N ILE A 88 4.91 -6.99 -9.31
CA ILE A 88 6.04 -7.41 -8.49
C ILE A 88 5.70 -8.68 -7.74
N HIS A 89 6.46 -9.74 -7.97
CA HIS A 89 6.39 -10.99 -7.23
C HIS A 89 7.67 -11.24 -6.46
N ALA A 90 7.57 -11.29 -5.15
CA ALA A 90 8.71 -11.51 -4.26
C ALA A 90 8.46 -12.75 -3.40
N SER A 91 9.18 -13.82 -3.69
CA SER A 91 9.12 -15.09 -2.94
C SER A 91 10.19 -15.14 -1.84
N ASP A 92 10.06 -16.12 -0.95
CA ASP A 92 10.89 -16.27 0.24
C ASP A 92 10.89 -15.01 1.14
N LYS A 93 11.94 -14.85 1.94
CA LYS A 93 12.12 -13.69 2.84
C LYS A 93 12.56 -12.45 2.07
N SER A 94 11.71 -11.98 1.18
CA SER A 94 12.00 -10.83 0.32
C SER A 94 11.42 -9.55 0.88
N THR A 95 12.24 -8.48 0.94
CA THR A 95 11.77 -7.15 1.29
C THR A 95 11.55 -6.33 0.04
N VAL A 96 10.36 -5.76 -0.11
CA VAL A 96 10.02 -4.85 -1.21
C VAL A 96 9.86 -3.44 -0.66
N THR A 97 10.69 -2.52 -1.12
CA THR A 97 10.63 -1.10 -0.75
C THR A 97 10.54 -0.25 -2.00
N VAL A 98 9.51 0.58 -2.06
CA VAL A 98 9.25 1.43 -3.22
C VAL A 98 8.96 2.85 -2.76
N ASP A 99 9.59 3.84 -3.38
CA ASP A 99 9.33 5.24 -3.06
C ASP A 99 8.01 5.70 -3.64
N LYS A 100 7.80 5.60 -4.95
CA LYS A 100 6.58 6.08 -5.58
C LYS A 100 6.15 5.22 -6.77
N LEU A 101 4.89 4.81 -6.75
CA LEU A 101 4.21 4.15 -7.86
C LEU A 101 3.08 5.04 -8.38
N GLN A 102 3.02 5.19 -9.70
CA GLN A 102 1.97 5.97 -10.36
C GLN A 102 1.55 5.29 -11.65
N GLY A 103 0.26 4.98 -11.80
CA GLY A 103 -0.23 4.32 -13.01
C GLY A 103 -1.65 3.80 -12.89
N SER A 104 -2.07 3.00 -13.86
CA SER A 104 -3.44 2.46 -13.86
C SER A 104 -3.56 1.23 -12.98
N SER A 105 -2.58 0.32 -13.03
CA SER A 105 -2.64 -0.93 -12.29
C SER A 105 -1.33 -1.27 -11.59
N VAL A 106 -1.41 -1.60 -10.32
CA VAL A 106 -0.28 -2.08 -9.52
C VAL A 106 -0.66 -3.39 -8.84
N ASN A 107 0.14 -4.43 -9.06
CA ASN A 107 0.02 -5.71 -8.39
C ASN A 107 1.34 -6.05 -7.69
N ILE A 108 1.31 -6.24 -6.37
CA ILE A 108 2.49 -6.62 -5.60
C ILE A 108 2.13 -7.80 -4.71
N SER A 109 2.87 -8.89 -4.84
CA SER A 109 2.72 -10.04 -3.96
C SER A 109 4.05 -10.40 -3.30
N THR A 110 4.01 -10.60 -1.98
CA THR A 110 5.13 -11.07 -1.18
C THR A 110 4.75 -12.35 -0.45
N GLU A 111 5.66 -13.31 -0.33
CA GLU A 111 5.43 -14.50 0.49
C GLU A 111 5.74 -14.22 1.95
N ASP A 112 6.98 -13.86 2.26
CA ASP A 112 7.45 -13.54 3.61
C ASP A 112 8.39 -12.33 3.54
N GLY A 113 8.12 -11.34 4.37
CA GLY A 113 8.93 -10.13 4.41
C GLY A 113 8.13 -8.84 4.31
N LEU A 114 8.83 -7.73 4.46
CA LEU A 114 8.23 -6.40 4.50
C LEU A 114 7.89 -5.90 3.10
N LEU A 115 6.65 -5.44 2.93
CA LEU A 115 6.22 -4.66 1.79
C LEU A 115 6.03 -3.20 2.22
N LYS A 116 6.88 -2.31 1.72
CA LYS A 116 6.81 -0.88 2.03
C LYS A 116 6.70 -0.05 0.76
N VAL A 117 5.62 0.72 0.64
CA VAL A 117 5.39 1.68 -0.45
C VAL A 117 5.11 3.06 0.15
N LYS A 118 5.92 4.05 -0.18
CA LYS A 118 5.79 5.38 0.40
C LYS A 118 4.66 6.19 -0.24
N TYR A 119 4.55 6.17 -1.57
CA TYR A 119 3.50 6.85 -2.31
C TYR A 119 2.90 5.93 -3.38
N LEU A 120 1.58 5.75 -3.36
CA LEU A 120 0.84 4.90 -4.29
C LEU A 120 -0.34 5.67 -4.90
N TYR A 121 -0.21 6.08 -6.15
CA TYR A 121 -1.22 6.83 -6.88
C TYR A 121 -1.65 6.03 -8.12
N THR A 122 -2.75 5.31 -8.00
CA THR A 122 -3.18 4.36 -9.03
C THR A 122 -4.70 4.29 -9.12
N GLU A 123 -5.20 3.95 -10.30
CA GLU A 123 -6.62 3.68 -10.47
C GLU A 123 -7.02 2.41 -9.71
N SER A 124 -6.19 1.35 -9.80
CA SER A 124 -6.42 0.09 -9.12
C SER A 124 -5.12 -0.53 -8.62
N SER A 125 -5.11 -0.98 -7.36
CA SER A 125 -3.96 -1.65 -6.77
C SER A 125 -4.37 -2.88 -6.00
N PHE A 126 -3.58 -3.94 -6.16
CA PHE A 126 -3.69 -5.15 -5.38
C PHE A 126 -2.34 -5.48 -4.73
N LEU A 127 -2.31 -5.46 -3.39
CA LEU A 127 -1.11 -5.77 -2.63
C LEU A 127 -1.41 -6.93 -1.68
N SER A 128 -0.56 -7.95 -1.70
CA SER A 128 -0.76 -9.13 -0.86
C SER A 128 0.53 -9.58 -0.19
N SER A 129 0.40 -10.07 1.05
CA SER A 129 1.48 -10.71 1.80
C SER A 129 0.97 -12.01 2.44
N ALA A 130 1.75 -13.08 2.34
CA ALA A 130 1.41 -14.31 3.06
C ALA A 130 1.91 -14.25 4.52
N ALA A 131 3.13 -13.76 4.73
CA ALA A 131 3.67 -13.50 6.06
C ALA A 131 4.57 -12.25 5.99
N GLY A 132 4.34 -11.31 6.88
CA GLY A 132 5.07 -10.04 6.89
C GLY A 132 4.15 -8.82 6.77
N ASP A 133 4.68 -7.70 7.16
CA ASP A 133 3.91 -6.48 7.28
C ASP A 133 3.78 -5.74 5.95
N ILE A 134 2.63 -5.11 5.76
CA ILE A 134 2.36 -4.18 4.64
C ILE A 134 2.32 -2.77 5.23
N THR A 135 3.24 -1.91 4.81
CA THR A 135 3.29 -0.52 5.23
C THR A 135 3.15 0.39 4.01
N LEU A 136 2.11 1.18 4.00
CA LEU A 136 1.82 2.15 2.96
C LEU A 136 1.82 3.55 3.54
N GLY A 137 2.49 4.48 2.90
CA GLY A 137 2.47 5.88 3.29
C GLY A 137 1.19 6.56 2.76
N SER A 138 1.31 7.40 1.75
CA SER A 138 0.16 8.06 1.14
C SER A 138 -0.36 7.28 -0.06
N VAL A 139 -1.65 6.93 -0.02
CA VAL A 139 -2.29 6.12 -1.06
C VAL A 139 -3.53 6.81 -1.63
N HIS A 140 -3.71 6.66 -2.95
CA HIS A 140 -4.84 7.24 -3.67
C HIS A 140 -5.36 6.29 -4.75
N GLY A 141 -6.69 6.17 -4.85
CA GLY A 141 -7.40 5.33 -5.82
C GLY A 141 -8.12 4.14 -5.19
N ASN A 142 -8.33 3.07 -5.96
CA ASN A 142 -8.94 1.83 -5.49
C ASN A 142 -7.87 0.85 -5.04
N ILE A 143 -7.79 0.59 -3.74
CA ILE A 143 -6.71 -0.19 -3.15
C ILE A 143 -7.26 -1.41 -2.44
N THR A 144 -6.74 -2.58 -2.80
CA THR A 144 -7.05 -3.84 -2.14
C THR A 144 -5.78 -4.39 -1.49
N LEU A 145 -5.84 -4.59 -0.18
CA LEU A 145 -4.77 -5.13 0.64
C LEU A 145 -5.18 -6.48 1.21
N ARG A 146 -4.30 -7.48 1.12
CA ARG A 146 -4.54 -8.78 1.74
C ARG A 146 -3.31 -9.25 2.50
N SER A 147 -3.49 -9.59 3.77
CA SER A 147 -2.46 -10.24 4.59
C SER A 147 -2.99 -11.52 5.20
N LYS A 148 -2.20 -12.60 5.16
CA LYS A 148 -2.52 -13.81 5.93
C LYS A 148 -2.00 -13.68 7.36
N MET A 149 -0.72 -13.32 7.53
CA MET A 149 -0.08 -13.08 8.81
C MET A 149 0.78 -11.84 8.72
N GLY A 150 0.55 -10.88 9.62
CA GLY A 150 1.25 -9.60 9.62
C GLY A 150 0.30 -8.41 9.67
N ASN A 151 0.85 -7.26 9.94
CA ASN A 151 0.09 -6.04 10.12
C ASN A 151 -0.04 -5.28 8.81
N ILE A 152 -1.13 -4.54 8.69
CA ILE A 152 -1.36 -3.61 7.59
C ILE A 152 -1.40 -2.21 8.18
N THR A 153 -0.48 -1.35 7.75
CA THR A 153 -0.42 0.05 8.17
C THR A 153 -0.56 0.96 6.96
N VAL A 154 -1.49 1.91 7.02
CA VAL A 154 -1.71 2.91 5.99
C VAL A 154 -1.72 4.29 6.63
N ASP A 155 -0.66 5.07 6.39
CA ASP A 155 -0.48 6.37 7.03
C ASP A 155 -1.45 7.43 6.53
N SER A 156 -1.89 7.35 5.26
CA SER A 156 -2.91 8.23 4.71
C SER A 156 -3.61 7.58 3.52
N SER A 157 -4.92 7.41 3.61
CA SER A 157 -5.75 6.88 2.52
C SER A 157 -6.70 7.94 1.98
N SER A 158 -6.73 8.04 0.65
CA SER A 158 -7.64 8.89 -0.11
C SER A 158 -8.25 8.08 -1.26
N GLY A 159 -9.57 7.83 -1.19
CA GLY A 159 -10.27 7.00 -2.16
C GLY A 159 -10.89 5.74 -1.56
N CYS A 160 -10.95 4.66 -2.33
CA CYS A 160 -11.53 3.40 -1.89
C CYS A 160 -10.44 2.45 -1.35
N LEU A 161 -10.65 1.92 -0.16
CA LEU A 161 -9.73 1.00 0.49
C LEU A 161 -10.45 -0.27 0.95
N ASN A 162 -9.96 -1.42 0.51
CA ASN A 162 -10.38 -2.73 1.00
C ASN A 162 -9.18 -3.44 1.61
N ALA A 163 -9.16 -3.64 2.92
CA ALA A 163 -8.08 -4.30 3.62
C ALA A 163 -8.60 -5.53 4.38
N LEU A 164 -7.99 -6.67 4.09
CA LEU A 164 -8.31 -7.95 4.71
C LEU A 164 -7.06 -8.55 5.36
N ALA A 165 -7.11 -8.79 6.67
CA ALA A 165 -6.10 -9.54 7.39
C ALA A 165 -6.70 -10.79 8.05
N GLN A 166 -6.04 -11.93 7.91
CA GLN A 166 -6.47 -13.13 8.63
C GLN A 166 -5.98 -13.10 10.08
N GLN A 167 -4.71 -12.70 10.29
CA GLN A 167 -4.12 -12.52 11.62
C GLN A 167 -3.22 -11.27 11.61
N GLY A 168 -3.35 -10.42 12.63
CA GLY A 168 -2.58 -9.20 12.77
C GLY A 168 -3.44 -7.98 13.02
N ALA A 169 -2.86 -6.82 12.93
CA ALA A 169 -3.55 -5.55 13.12
C ALA A 169 -3.69 -4.79 11.80
N ILE A 170 -4.78 -4.05 11.67
CA ILE A 170 -4.95 -3.05 10.61
C ILE A 170 -4.96 -1.67 11.28
N ASP A 171 -4.02 -0.80 10.92
CA ASP A 171 -3.95 0.60 11.34
C ASP A 171 -4.06 1.50 10.10
N VAL A 172 -5.13 2.27 10.02
CA VAL A 172 -5.41 3.09 8.85
C VAL A 172 -5.83 4.49 9.25
N TYR A 173 -5.20 5.51 8.64
CA TYR A 173 -5.69 6.88 8.67
C TYR A 173 -6.42 7.22 7.37
N VAL A 174 -7.70 7.58 7.48
CA VAL A 174 -8.55 7.96 6.36
C VAL A 174 -8.60 9.49 6.28
N SER A 175 -7.92 10.06 5.30
CA SER A 175 -7.85 11.50 5.09
C SER A 175 -8.99 12.02 4.22
N GLN A 176 -9.36 11.29 3.19
CA GLN A 176 -10.51 11.56 2.32
C GLN A 176 -11.23 10.25 2.03
N LEU A 177 -12.54 10.29 1.96
CA LEU A 177 -13.34 9.08 1.92
C LEU A 177 -13.91 8.79 0.53
N GLY A 178 -13.68 7.55 0.10
CA GLY A 178 -14.55 6.79 -0.78
C GLY A 178 -15.29 5.71 0.00
N LYS A 179 -15.07 4.44 -0.38
CA LYS A 179 -15.59 3.26 0.31
C LYS A 179 -14.45 2.57 1.04
N VAL A 180 -14.50 2.52 2.36
CA VAL A 180 -13.47 1.87 3.19
C VAL A 180 -14.04 0.61 3.83
N GLU A 181 -13.44 -0.53 3.54
CA GLU A 181 -13.81 -1.83 4.10
C GLU A 181 -12.59 -2.49 4.73
N LEU A 182 -12.65 -2.73 6.03
CA LEU A 182 -11.57 -3.31 6.81
C LEU A 182 -12.07 -4.57 7.50
N LYS A 183 -11.38 -5.69 7.28
CA LYS A 183 -11.74 -6.97 7.89
C LYS A 183 -10.53 -7.64 8.52
N VAL A 184 -10.68 -8.04 9.79
CA VAL A 184 -9.67 -8.82 10.50
C VAL A 184 -10.32 -10.03 11.14
N HIS A 185 -9.83 -11.23 10.83
CA HIS A 185 -10.39 -12.43 11.45
C HIS A 185 -9.89 -12.63 12.88
N LYS A 186 -8.57 -12.42 13.14
CA LYS A 186 -7.96 -12.47 14.48
C LYS A 186 -7.01 -11.30 14.64
N GLY A 187 -7.32 -10.36 15.53
CA GLY A 187 -6.48 -9.19 15.76
C GLY A 187 -7.28 -7.94 16.05
N SER A 188 -6.76 -6.78 15.68
CA SER A 188 -7.37 -5.50 15.99
C SER A 188 -7.43 -4.60 14.76
N ILE A 189 -8.41 -3.69 14.76
CA ILE A 189 -8.51 -2.64 13.77
C ILE A 189 -8.42 -1.30 14.49
N LEU A 190 -7.51 -0.44 14.06
CA LEU A 190 -7.43 0.95 14.47
C LEU A 190 -7.76 1.83 13.25
N VAL A 191 -8.88 2.52 13.34
CA VAL A 191 -9.30 3.47 12.31
C VAL A 191 -9.13 4.87 12.85
N LYS A 192 -8.33 5.66 12.17
CA LYS A 192 -8.15 7.08 12.44
C LYS A 192 -8.79 7.85 11.29
N VAL A 193 -9.57 8.86 11.59
CA VAL A 193 -10.27 9.66 10.57
C VAL A 193 -9.99 11.14 10.77
N ALA A 194 -9.98 11.89 9.67
CA ALA A 194 -9.93 13.34 9.77
C ALA A 194 -11.20 13.86 10.48
N SER A 195 -11.06 14.85 11.35
CA SER A 195 -12.17 15.39 12.15
C SER A 195 -13.32 15.96 11.32
N SER A 196 -13.05 16.37 10.08
CA SER A 196 -14.06 16.88 9.13
C SER A 196 -14.67 15.83 8.21
N LEU A 197 -14.30 14.55 8.40
CA LEU A 197 -14.75 13.49 7.52
C LEU A 197 -16.24 13.20 7.72
N GLN A 198 -16.98 13.11 6.61
CA GLN A 198 -18.40 12.75 6.60
C GLN A 198 -18.58 11.36 6.01
N ALA A 199 -19.24 10.45 6.74
CA ALA A 199 -19.42 9.06 6.31
C ALA A 199 -20.52 8.33 7.10
N TYR A 200 -21.11 7.32 6.48
CA TYR A 200 -21.81 6.28 7.19
C TYR A 200 -20.80 5.33 7.85
N LEU A 201 -21.01 5.03 9.12
CA LEU A 201 -20.14 4.17 9.92
C LEU A 201 -20.85 2.85 10.24
N GLN A 202 -20.16 1.73 10.04
CA GLN A 202 -20.59 0.41 10.49
C GLN A 202 -19.39 -0.33 11.08
N LEU A 203 -19.40 -0.52 12.37
CA LEU A 203 -18.38 -1.27 13.11
C LEU A 203 -19.00 -2.54 13.67
N SER A 204 -18.30 -3.67 13.52
CA SER A 204 -18.71 -4.97 14.04
C SER A 204 -17.52 -5.68 14.65
N GLY A 205 -17.56 -5.97 15.94
CA GLY A 205 -16.43 -6.56 16.64
C GLY A 205 -16.80 -7.13 18.01
N LYS A 206 -15.83 -7.85 18.62
CA LYS A 206 -16.02 -8.36 19.99
C LYS A 206 -16.06 -7.20 20.99
N GLU A 207 -15.22 -6.18 20.75
CA GLU A 207 -15.14 -4.99 21.56
C GLU A 207 -14.91 -3.78 20.63
N ILE A 208 -15.65 -2.71 20.86
CA ILE A 208 -15.56 -1.51 20.04
C ILE A 208 -15.35 -0.32 20.98
N ASP A 209 -14.28 0.45 20.72
CA ASP A 209 -13.90 1.64 21.46
C ASP A 209 -13.91 2.83 20.50
N VAL A 210 -14.92 3.68 20.64
CA VAL A 210 -15.06 4.92 19.88
C VAL A 210 -14.66 6.08 20.76
N ASN A 211 -13.67 6.90 20.32
CA ASN A 211 -13.23 8.04 21.10
C ASN A 211 -14.33 9.11 21.22
N SER A 212 -14.44 9.73 22.39
CA SER A 212 -15.37 10.82 22.69
C SER A 212 -15.24 12.04 21.77
N ASP A 213 -14.08 12.25 21.16
CA ASP A 213 -13.84 13.34 20.22
C ASP A 213 -14.48 13.10 18.83
N VAL A 214 -15.04 11.90 18.62
CA VAL A 214 -15.75 11.55 17.39
C VAL A 214 -17.23 11.84 17.56
N HIS A 215 -17.75 12.77 16.78
CA HIS A 215 -19.18 13.05 16.78
C HIS A 215 -19.90 12.09 15.83
N VAL A 216 -20.60 11.13 16.41
CA VAL A 216 -21.43 10.15 15.68
C VAL A 216 -22.90 10.51 15.92
N GLU A 217 -23.60 10.87 14.87
CA GLU A 217 -25.04 11.10 14.90
C GLU A 217 -25.81 9.82 14.63
N GLU A 218 -27.03 9.72 15.16
CA GLU A 218 -27.90 8.54 15.02
C GLU A 218 -27.20 7.24 15.38
N MET A 219 -26.37 7.28 16.43
CA MET A 219 -25.62 6.12 16.88
C MET A 219 -26.58 5.04 17.39
N ASN A 220 -26.58 3.88 16.72
CA ASN A 220 -27.28 2.70 17.14
C ASN A 220 -26.27 1.63 17.55
N GLU A 221 -26.42 1.14 18.77
CA GLU A 221 -25.61 0.06 19.31
C GLU A 221 -26.47 -1.19 19.48
N ALA A 222 -26.06 -2.30 18.88
CA ALA A 222 -26.74 -3.58 18.99
C ALA A 222 -25.77 -4.63 19.56
N HIS A 223 -26.11 -5.18 20.71
CA HIS A 223 -25.38 -6.30 21.30
C HIS A 223 -25.91 -7.62 20.70
N ARG A 224 -25.00 -8.47 20.26
CA ARG A 224 -25.26 -9.85 19.83
C ARG A 224 -24.48 -10.82 20.72
N ASP A 225 -24.84 -12.08 20.71
CA ASP A 225 -24.14 -13.10 21.49
C ASP A 225 -22.62 -13.17 21.23
N ASP A 226 -22.22 -12.82 20.01
CA ASP A 226 -20.81 -12.86 19.57
C ASP A 226 -20.10 -11.49 19.53
N GLY A 227 -20.76 -10.38 19.92
CA GLY A 227 -20.10 -9.07 19.89
C GLY A 227 -21.07 -7.88 19.80
N VAL A 228 -20.49 -6.75 19.45
CA VAL A 228 -21.17 -5.46 19.37
C VAL A 228 -21.17 -4.96 17.93
N ILE A 229 -22.27 -4.37 17.51
CA ILE A 229 -22.38 -3.66 16.23
C ILE A 229 -22.76 -2.22 16.52
N ILE A 230 -21.96 -1.29 16.01
CA ILE A 230 -22.25 0.14 16.06
C ILE A 230 -22.47 0.65 14.64
N THR A 231 -23.57 1.36 14.45
CA THR A 231 -23.87 2.06 13.20
C THR A 231 -24.20 3.52 13.49
N GLY A 232 -23.92 4.42 12.58
CA GLY A 232 -24.21 5.84 12.73
C GLY A 232 -23.65 6.67 11.59
N PHE A 233 -23.77 7.98 11.70
CA PHE A 233 -23.25 8.93 10.72
C PHE A 233 -22.21 9.84 11.38
N LEU A 234 -21.11 10.05 10.68
CA LEU A 234 -20.08 11.02 11.05
C LEU A 234 -20.42 12.37 10.41
N ASN A 235 -20.51 13.42 11.26
CA ASN A 235 -20.63 14.82 10.82
C ASN A 235 -21.75 15.07 9.78
N GLN A 236 -23.01 14.75 10.10
CA GLN A 236 -24.19 15.07 9.30
C GLN A 236 -24.04 14.76 7.80
N THR A 237 -23.96 13.50 7.43
CA THR A 237 -23.99 13.15 6.01
C THR A 237 -25.36 12.58 5.63
N SER A 238 -25.92 13.07 4.53
CA SER A 238 -27.09 12.46 3.87
C SER A 238 -26.68 11.50 2.75
N GLU A 239 -25.40 11.43 2.42
CA GLU A 239 -24.91 10.64 1.31
C GLU A 239 -24.51 9.23 1.75
N HIS A 240 -25.25 8.21 1.32
CA HIS A 240 -24.93 6.81 1.54
C HIS A 240 -23.78 6.26 0.68
N GLU A 241 -23.19 7.11 -0.18
CA GLU A 241 -22.12 6.70 -1.07
C GLU A 241 -20.77 6.55 -0.38
N LYS A 242 -20.57 7.28 0.72
CA LYS A 242 -19.32 7.27 1.51
C LYS A 242 -19.53 6.49 2.79
N TRP A 243 -18.77 5.44 2.98
CA TRP A 243 -18.91 4.63 4.17
C TRP A 243 -17.60 4.01 4.65
N ILE A 244 -17.54 3.77 5.96
CA ILE A 244 -16.48 3.02 6.63
C ILE A 244 -17.12 1.79 7.27
N LYS A 245 -16.70 0.61 6.83
CA LYS A 245 -17.07 -0.66 7.44
C LYS A 245 -15.85 -1.32 8.02
N ALA A 246 -15.89 -1.63 9.32
CA ALA A 246 -14.83 -2.37 9.98
C ALA A 246 -15.43 -3.60 10.68
N ASP A 247 -14.86 -4.76 10.43
CA ASP A 247 -15.33 -6.05 10.93
C ASP A 247 -14.16 -6.82 11.56
N ALA A 248 -14.27 -7.06 12.88
CA ALA A 248 -13.30 -7.79 13.67
C ALA A 248 -13.99 -8.77 14.63
N PRO A 249 -14.60 -9.87 14.14
CA PRO A 249 -15.47 -10.74 14.93
C PRO A 249 -14.78 -11.36 16.15
N LYS A 250 -13.46 -11.51 16.13
CA LYS A 250 -12.67 -12.05 17.24
C LYS A 250 -11.64 -11.03 17.76
N GLY A 251 -11.92 -9.75 17.60
CA GLY A 251 -10.96 -8.72 17.92
C GLY A 251 -11.58 -7.42 18.39
N THR A 252 -10.73 -6.42 18.57
CA THR A 252 -11.11 -5.09 19.05
C THR A 252 -11.04 -4.10 17.91
N ILE A 253 -12.03 -3.22 17.82
CA ILE A 253 -12.02 -2.07 16.91
C ILE A 253 -11.84 -0.81 17.75
N ARG A 254 -10.87 0.01 17.39
CA ARG A 254 -10.66 1.34 17.95
C ARG A 254 -10.89 2.38 16.87
N PHE A 255 -11.79 3.31 17.14
CA PHE A 255 -12.13 4.38 16.22
C PHE A 255 -11.75 5.72 16.84
N ARG A 256 -10.92 6.51 16.15
CA ARG A 256 -10.35 7.77 16.65
C ARG A 256 -10.51 8.89 15.65
N SER A 257 -10.81 10.09 16.14
CA SER A 257 -10.65 11.32 15.35
C SER A 257 -9.22 11.82 15.51
N GLN A 258 -8.60 12.23 14.43
CA GLN A 258 -7.25 12.76 14.43
C GLN A 258 -7.19 14.02 13.56
N SER A 259 -6.73 15.13 14.14
CA SER A 259 -6.44 16.31 13.34
C SER A 259 -5.19 16.08 12.49
N TRP A 260 -5.10 16.72 11.33
CA TRP A 260 -3.95 16.60 10.45
C TRP A 260 -2.62 17.03 11.12
N PHE A 261 -2.67 17.97 12.07
CA PHE A 261 -1.52 18.38 12.89
C PHE A 261 -0.97 17.23 13.75
N GLN A 262 -1.82 16.36 14.23
CA GLN A 262 -1.40 15.20 15.02
C GLN A 262 -0.77 14.12 14.13
N SER A 263 -1.15 14.02 12.87
CA SER A 263 -0.54 13.08 11.93
C SER A 263 0.89 13.47 11.54
N LEU A 264 1.21 14.77 11.54
CA LEU A 264 2.57 15.26 11.22
C LEU A 264 3.59 15.01 12.34
N LYS A 265 3.16 14.91 13.59
CA LYS A 265 4.06 14.70 14.75
C LYS A 265 4.55 13.25 14.91
N LEU A 266 4.05 12.32 14.13
CA LEU A 266 4.43 10.90 14.17
C LEU A 266 5.50 10.53 13.14
N GLN A 267 6.09 11.51 12.43
CA GLN A 267 7.13 11.29 11.41
C GLN A 267 8.56 11.62 11.87
N ASP A 268 8.76 11.88 13.18
CA ASP A 268 10.08 12.09 13.79
C ASP A 268 10.69 10.80 14.34
#